data_dcf8a6f5d77b2b688f2ae7db5b55e201
#
_entry.id   dcf8a6f5d77b2b688f2ae7db5b55e201
#
_cell.length_a   1.000
_cell.length_b   1.000
_cell.length_c   1.000
_cell.angle_alpha   90.00
_cell.angle_beta   90.00
_cell.angle_gamma   90.00
#
_symmetry.space_group_name_H-M   'P 1'
#
loop_
_entity.id
_entity.type
_entity.pdbx_description
1 polymer ?
#
loop_
_entity_poly.entity_id
_entity_poly.type
_entity_poly.pdbx_seq_one_letter_code
_entity_poly.pdbx_strand_id
1 'polypeptide(L)'
;WKDGLVVDFQHFGTTGNASSNSDGRTPTHEIGHYLGLNHTFCESQSGGCCDNDDSNVYDTPATDDVYFGNVNANTNNNTCNDLLYGFSSDLLDMDENFMAYSNHTWMFSNDQVSEMMATLNGYRSNLKNSDVSVNCTGIVSNNNIDNKRFKIYPNPSNGKFIVVTENNVKIEILNVLGNIIYQSNNTSTLEIDLSFVENGIYIININSDNERFTEKIIINR
;
A
#
# COMPACT_ATOMS: atom_id res chain seq x y z
N TRP A 1 -5.47 -7.25 19.44
CA TRP A 1 -5.85 -6.44 18.29
C TRP A 1 -4.63 -6.28 17.40
N LYS A 2 -4.77 -6.46 16.10
CA LYS A 2 -3.71 -6.14 15.14
C LYS A 2 -3.93 -4.71 14.68
N ASP A 3 -2.90 -3.89 14.79
CA ASP A 3 -2.90 -2.51 14.32
C ASP A 3 -2.55 -2.50 12.82
N GLY A 4 -3.38 -1.90 11.99
CA GLY A 4 -3.16 -1.84 10.55
C GLY A 4 -4.40 -1.46 9.75
N LEU A 5 -4.22 -1.32 8.45
CA LEU A 5 -5.27 -1.00 7.49
C LEU A 5 -5.83 -2.29 6.88
N VAL A 6 -7.15 -2.30 6.65
CA VAL A 6 -7.83 -3.35 5.90
C VAL A 6 -8.54 -2.68 4.73
N VAL A 7 -8.09 -2.95 3.53
CA VAL A 7 -8.67 -2.41 2.29
C VAL A 7 -9.00 -3.58 1.37
N ASP A 8 -10.19 -3.57 0.78
CA ASP A 8 -10.54 -4.52 -0.27
C ASP A 8 -9.60 -4.29 -1.47
N PHE A 9 -8.99 -5.37 -1.96
CA PHE A 9 -8.03 -5.32 -3.06
C PHE A 9 -8.61 -4.69 -4.34
N GLN A 10 -9.93 -4.76 -4.54
CA GLN A 10 -10.62 -4.14 -5.67
C GLN A 10 -10.71 -2.61 -5.56
N HIS A 11 -10.49 -2.06 -4.38
CA HIS A 11 -10.48 -0.63 -4.10
C HIS A 11 -9.07 -0.07 -3.85
N PHE A 12 -8.03 -0.90 -4.10
CA PHE A 12 -6.64 -0.51 -3.98
C PHE A 12 -6.05 -0.17 -5.35
N GLY A 13 -6.05 1.12 -5.69
CA GLY A 13 -5.56 1.60 -7.00
C GLY A 13 -6.63 1.58 -8.09
N THR A 14 -6.21 1.82 -9.33
CA THR A 14 -7.09 2.03 -10.50
C THR A 14 -6.75 1.10 -11.67
N THR A 15 -5.87 0.13 -11.48
CA THR A 15 -5.41 -0.79 -12.53
C THR A 15 -5.51 -2.25 -12.11
N GLY A 16 -5.38 -3.16 -13.06
CA GLY A 16 -5.45 -4.60 -12.80
C GLY A 16 -6.88 -5.05 -12.48
N ASN A 17 -7.08 -5.64 -11.30
CA ASN A 17 -8.39 -6.12 -10.84
C ASN A 17 -9.20 -5.05 -10.07
N ALA A 18 -8.83 -3.77 -10.19
CA ALA A 18 -9.58 -2.70 -9.55
C ALA A 18 -11.03 -2.65 -10.06
N SER A 19 -11.95 -2.38 -9.15
CA SER A 19 -13.36 -2.14 -9.50
C SER A 19 -13.48 -0.94 -10.43
N SER A 20 -14.36 -1.03 -11.43
CA SER A 20 -14.66 0.10 -12.33
C SER A 20 -15.22 1.33 -11.59
N ASN A 21 -15.72 1.13 -10.37
CA ASN A 21 -16.27 2.20 -9.53
C ASN A 21 -15.24 2.73 -8.52
N SER A 22 -14.03 2.19 -8.51
CA SER A 22 -12.97 2.65 -7.62
C SER A 22 -12.13 3.74 -8.28
N ASP A 23 -11.97 4.84 -7.61
CA ASP A 23 -11.01 5.89 -7.98
C ASP A 23 -9.60 5.64 -7.38
N GLY A 24 -9.43 4.53 -6.66
CA GLY A 24 -8.17 4.12 -6.04
C GLY A 24 -7.81 4.88 -4.77
N ARG A 25 -8.69 5.69 -4.22
CA ARG A 25 -8.42 6.57 -3.08
C ARG A 25 -8.83 6.00 -1.72
N THR A 26 -9.52 4.87 -1.70
CA THR A 26 -9.88 4.16 -0.46
C THR A 26 -8.68 3.99 0.49
N PRO A 27 -7.47 3.61 0.06
CA PRO A 27 -6.34 3.54 0.99
C PRO A 27 -5.98 4.88 1.63
N THR A 28 -6.12 6.00 0.91
CA THR A 28 -5.88 7.34 1.45
C THR A 28 -6.91 7.70 2.52
N HIS A 29 -8.18 7.37 2.29
CA HIS A 29 -9.27 7.51 3.25
C HIS A 29 -8.97 6.71 4.54
N GLU A 30 -8.67 5.44 4.41
CA GLU A 30 -8.38 4.57 5.55
C GLU A 30 -7.12 5.00 6.33
N ILE A 31 -6.11 5.57 5.63
CA ILE A 31 -4.95 6.17 6.30
C ILE A 31 -5.37 7.39 7.12
N GLY A 32 -6.32 8.19 6.64
CA GLY A 32 -6.90 9.29 7.43
C GLY A 32 -7.45 8.80 8.76
N HIS A 33 -8.28 7.76 8.75
CA HIS A 33 -8.80 7.12 9.97
C HIS A 33 -7.67 6.54 10.85
N TYR A 34 -6.72 5.87 10.24
CA TYR A 34 -5.57 5.33 10.95
C TYR A 34 -4.75 6.40 11.67
N LEU A 35 -4.77 7.62 11.15
CA LEU A 35 -4.10 8.79 11.73
C LEU A 35 -5.03 9.66 12.58
N GLY A 36 -6.24 9.20 12.90
CA GLY A 36 -7.12 9.80 13.89
C GLY A 36 -8.22 10.68 13.33
N LEU A 37 -8.45 10.71 12.02
CA LEU A 37 -9.54 11.48 11.44
C LEU A 37 -10.86 10.69 11.43
N ASN A 38 -11.97 11.39 11.64
CA ASN A 38 -13.33 10.93 11.37
C ASN A 38 -13.77 11.33 9.95
N HIS A 39 -14.97 10.91 9.57
CA HIS A 39 -15.58 11.38 8.32
C HIS A 39 -15.90 12.88 8.41
N THR A 40 -16.01 13.54 7.25
CA THR A 40 -16.44 14.95 7.17
C THR A 40 -17.94 15.12 7.29
N PHE A 41 -18.69 14.02 7.32
CA PHE A 41 -20.15 14.01 7.45
C PHE A 41 -20.57 13.34 8.75
N CYS A 42 -21.79 13.66 9.20
CA CYS A 42 -22.35 13.06 10.38
C CYS A 42 -22.73 11.59 10.17
N GLU A 43 -22.26 10.70 11.05
CA GLU A 43 -22.57 9.27 11.01
C GLU A 43 -23.89 8.88 11.69
N SER A 44 -24.68 9.84 12.14
CA SER A 44 -25.98 9.55 12.76
C SER A 44 -26.93 8.93 11.75
N GLN A 45 -27.35 7.70 12.01
CA GLN A 45 -28.30 6.96 11.16
C GLN A 45 -29.74 7.57 11.15
N SER A 46 -29.95 8.67 11.85
CA SER A 46 -31.27 9.31 12.00
C SER A 46 -31.48 10.49 11.06
N GLY A 47 -30.44 10.95 10.33
CA GLY A 47 -30.46 12.20 9.59
C GLY A 47 -30.57 13.44 10.50
N GLY A 48 -30.28 14.60 10.00
CA GLY A 48 -30.45 15.85 10.72
C GLY A 48 -29.39 16.16 11.79
N CYS A 49 -28.17 15.65 11.58
CA CYS A 49 -27.07 15.99 12.44
C CYS A 49 -26.01 16.78 11.66
N CYS A 50 -26.08 18.06 11.79
CA CYS A 50 -25.04 18.95 11.32
C CYS A 50 -23.98 19.07 12.42
N ASP A 51 -23.26 18.01 12.71
CA ASP A 51 -22.19 18.02 13.69
C ASP A 51 -20.90 17.55 13.03
N ASN A 52 -19.79 18.12 13.44
CA ASN A 52 -18.48 17.67 13.05
C ASN A 52 -17.91 16.82 14.19
N ASP A 53 -17.86 15.51 13.98
CA ASP A 53 -17.42 14.55 15.00
C ASP A 53 -15.92 14.64 15.32
N ASP A 54 -15.15 15.43 14.59
CA ASP A 54 -13.71 15.63 14.82
C ASP A 54 -13.45 16.77 15.81
N SER A 55 -13.15 16.41 17.05
CA SER A 55 -12.98 17.36 18.16
C SER A 55 -11.84 18.39 17.99
N ASN A 56 -10.94 18.18 17.03
CA ASN A 56 -9.76 19.04 16.79
C ASN A 56 -9.69 19.57 15.35
N VAL A 57 -10.72 19.36 14.54
CA VAL A 57 -10.80 19.81 13.15
C VAL A 57 -11.91 20.85 13.06
N TYR A 58 -11.55 22.11 12.84
CA TYR A 58 -12.46 23.24 12.86
C TYR A 58 -12.65 23.91 11.50
N ASP A 59 -11.94 23.43 10.48
CA ASP A 59 -11.93 24.00 9.14
C ASP A 59 -12.67 23.13 8.09
N THR A 60 -13.36 22.09 8.54
CA THR A 60 -14.31 21.31 7.74
C THR A 60 -15.74 21.74 8.06
N PRO A 61 -16.54 22.19 7.06
CA PRO A 61 -17.93 22.52 7.24
C PRO A 61 -18.74 21.35 7.78
N ALA A 62 -19.78 21.65 8.55
CA ALA A 62 -20.70 20.63 9.03
C ALA A 62 -21.50 20.03 7.87
N THR A 63 -21.59 18.73 7.77
CA THR A 63 -22.24 18.02 6.68
C THR A 63 -23.18 16.95 7.24
N ASP A 64 -24.49 17.03 6.87
CA ASP A 64 -25.53 16.11 7.39
C ASP A 64 -25.65 14.83 6.57
N ASP A 65 -25.38 14.88 5.28
CA ASP A 65 -25.64 13.77 4.36
C ASP A 65 -24.40 13.36 3.58
N VAL A 66 -24.36 12.11 3.19
CA VAL A 66 -23.25 11.50 2.45
C VAL A 66 -23.46 11.67 0.96
N TYR A 67 -22.50 12.29 0.29
CA TYR A 67 -22.49 12.36 -1.16
C TYR A 67 -21.67 11.22 -1.77
N PHE A 68 -22.30 10.39 -2.59
CA PHE A 68 -21.66 9.25 -3.29
C PHE A 68 -21.34 9.55 -4.77
N GLY A 69 -21.46 10.80 -5.20
CA GLY A 69 -21.22 11.20 -6.58
C GLY A 69 -19.75 11.50 -6.90
N ASN A 70 -19.50 11.84 -8.16
CA ASN A 70 -18.20 12.30 -8.60
C ASN A 70 -18.06 13.80 -8.31
N VAL A 71 -17.07 14.17 -7.53
CA VAL A 71 -16.79 15.58 -7.25
C VAL A 71 -16.09 16.24 -8.43
N ASN A 72 -16.51 17.45 -8.72
CA ASN A 72 -15.93 18.32 -9.74
C ASN A 72 -16.16 19.80 -9.38
N ALA A 73 -15.64 20.71 -10.19
CA ALA A 73 -15.72 22.16 -9.94
C ALA A 73 -17.16 22.73 -9.87
N ASN A 74 -18.17 21.96 -10.24
CA ASN A 74 -19.59 22.37 -10.15
C ASN A 74 -20.34 21.69 -9.02
N THR A 75 -19.68 20.84 -8.22
CA THR A 75 -20.29 20.25 -7.02
C THR A 75 -20.50 21.36 -6.01
N ASN A 76 -21.72 21.50 -5.55
CA ASN A 76 -22.17 22.62 -4.71
C ASN A 76 -23.19 22.19 -3.64
N ASN A 77 -22.98 21.01 -3.07
CA ASN A 77 -23.79 20.55 -1.96
C ASN A 77 -23.57 21.47 -0.76
N ASN A 78 -24.63 21.70 0.00
CA ASN A 78 -24.62 22.45 1.24
C ASN A 78 -25.79 21.92 2.07
N THR A 79 -25.52 21.01 2.98
CA THR A 79 -26.53 20.29 3.75
C THR A 79 -26.76 20.91 5.11
N CYS A 80 -25.85 21.77 5.59
CA CYS A 80 -25.91 22.39 6.90
C CYS A 80 -25.71 23.90 6.83
N ASN A 81 -26.13 24.62 7.86
CA ASN A 81 -25.85 26.05 8.00
C ASN A 81 -24.67 26.25 8.95
N ASP A 82 -23.51 26.45 8.40
CA ASP A 82 -22.23 26.52 9.12
C ASP A 82 -22.11 27.72 10.07
N LEU A 83 -22.92 28.77 9.89
CA LEU A 83 -22.99 29.89 10.83
C LEU A 83 -23.36 29.44 12.25
N LEU A 84 -24.03 28.29 12.38
CA LEU A 84 -24.43 27.72 13.68
C LEU A 84 -23.27 26.94 14.34
N TYR A 85 -22.22 26.65 13.58
CA TYR A 85 -21.09 25.81 13.98
C TYR A 85 -19.76 26.57 14.08
N GLY A 86 -19.84 27.91 14.11
CA GLY A 86 -18.70 28.79 14.37
C GLY A 86 -17.99 29.33 13.12
N PHE A 87 -18.48 29.03 11.94
CA PHE A 87 -17.98 29.62 10.70
C PHE A 87 -18.51 31.06 10.52
N SER A 88 -17.74 31.88 9.81
CA SER A 88 -18.13 33.26 9.50
C SER A 88 -19.09 33.41 8.32
N SER A 89 -19.28 32.35 7.57
CA SER A 89 -20.20 32.24 6.43
C SER A 89 -20.72 30.81 6.33
N ASP A 90 -21.83 30.66 5.65
CA ASP A 90 -22.36 29.37 5.24
C ASP A 90 -21.54 28.86 4.07
N LEU A 91 -20.97 27.67 4.18
CA LEU A 91 -20.01 27.09 3.25
C LEU A 91 -20.62 25.89 2.53
N LEU A 92 -20.01 25.49 1.45
CA LEU A 92 -20.37 24.22 0.80
C LEU A 92 -19.78 23.04 1.58
N ASP A 93 -20.48 21.92 1.53
CA ASP A 93 -19.95 20.65 2.06
C ASP A 93 -18.60 20.34 1.39
N MET A 94 -17.66 19.80 2.16
CA MET A 94 -16.33 19.48 1.67
C MET A 94 -16.31 18.07 1.03
N ASP A 95 -17.11 17.89 -0.01
CA ASP A 95 -17.24 16.59 -0.71
C ASP A 95 -15.93 16.13 -1.36
N GLU A 96 -15.00 17.04 -1.69
CA GLU A 96 -13.69 16.75 -2.24
C GLU A 96 -12.69 16.23 -1.21
N ASN A 97 -13.04 16.22 0.06
CA ASN A 97 -12.17 15.75 1.13
C ASN A 97 -11.98 14.23 1.05
N PHE A 98 -10.76 13.75 1.33
CA PHE A 98 -10.48 12.32 1.39
C PHE A 98 -11.30 11.58 2.45
N MET A 99 -11.82 12.27 3.48
CA MET A 99 -12.67 11.68 4.50
C MET A 99 -14.17 11.70 4.16
N ALA A 100 -14.55 12.16 2.97
CA ALA A 100 -15.89 11.99 2.40
C ALA A 100 -16.02 10.63 1.67
N TYR A 101 -17.26 10.26 1.29
CA TYR A 101 -17.53 9.04 0.49
C TYR A 101 -17.74 9.32 -0.99
N SER A 102 -17.48 10.53 -1.42
CA SER A 102 -17.52 10.90 -2.82
C SER A 102 -16.36 10.31 -3.61
N ASN A 103 -16.54 10.17 -4.91
CA ASN A 103 -15.48 9.79 -5.82
C ASN A 103 -14.69 11.02 -6.28
N HIS A 104 -13.43 10.82 -6.65
CA HIS A 104 -12.50 11.85 -7.13
C HIS A 104 -12.15 12.89 -6.06
N THR A 105 -12.06 12.48 -4.82
CA THR A 105 -11.54 13.28 -3.72
C THR A 105 -10.07 13.63 -3.93
N TRP A 106 -9.60 14.78 -3.42
CA TRP A 106 -8.22 15.22 -3.68
C TRP A 106 -7.54 15.99 -2.55
N MET A 107 -8.18 16.17 -1.38
CA MET A 107 -7.59 16.98 -0.32
C MET A 107 -7.90 16.50 1.09
N PHE A 108 -7.04 16.88 2.01
CA PHE A 108 -7.31 17.03 3.43
C PHE A 108 -7.31 18.53 3.78
N SER A 109 -8.05 18.92 4.81
CA SER A 109 -8.00 20.29 5.35
C SER A 109 -6.71 20.53 6.15
N ASN A 110 -6.42 21.78 6.51
CA ASN A 110 -5.23 22.10 7.31
C ASN A 110 -5.33 21.53 8.74
N ASP A 111 -6.51 21.58 9.35
CA ASP A 111 -6.71 21.04 10.70
C ASP A 111 -6.65 19.52 10.68
N GLN A 112 -7.17 18.85 9.66
CA GLN A 112 -7.00 17.42 9.46
C GLN A 112 -5.52 17.02 9.35
N VAL A 113 -4.73 17.76 8.58
CA VAL A 113 -3.27 17.55 8.50
C VAL A 113 -2.62 17.73 9.86
N SER A 114 -3.05 18.73 10.63
CA SER A 114 -2.51 18.99 11.97
C SER A 114 -2.84 17.86 12.94
N GLU A 115 -4.06 17.32 12.90
CA GLU A 115 -4.48 16.18 13.73
C GLU A 115 -3.72 14.90 13.35
N MET A 116 -3.58 14.61 12.05
CA MET A 116 -2.74 13.49 11.59
C MET A 116 -1.29 13.62 12.07
N MET A 117 -0.74 14.83 12.03
CA MET A 117 0.63 15.10 12.53
C MET A 117 0.71 14.98 14.05
N ALA A 118 -0.32 15.37 14.81
CA ALA A 118 -0.39 15.16 16.25
C ALA A 118 -0.40 13.65 16.59
N THR A 119 -1.17 12.88 15.87
CA THR A 119 -1.21 11.41 15.99
C THR A 119 0.16 10.79 15.70
N LEU A 120 0.83 11.21 14.63
CA LEU A 120 2.18 10.74 14.28
C LEU A 120 3.26 11.19 15.26
N ASN A 121 3.08 12.31 15.96
CA ASN A 121 4.01 12.79 16.99
C ASN A 121 3.69 12.18 18.37
N GLY A 122 2.46 11.71 18.56
CA GLY A 122 1.96 11.11 19.80
C GLY A 122 2.08 9.58 19.80
N TYR A 123 0.93 8.91 19.94
CA TYR A 123 0.88 7.45 20.15
C TYR A 123 1.27 6.62 18.93
N ARG A 124 1.37 7.20 17.74
CA ARG A 124 1.91 6.54 16.54
C ARG A 124 3.32 7.00 16.17
N SER A 125 4.03 7.62 17.10
CA SER A 125 5.40 8.12 16.86
C SER A 125 6.39 7.05 16.39
N ASN A 126 6.14 5.79 16.72
CA ASN A 126 6.93 4.66 16.22
C ASN A 126 6.89 4.49 14.69
N LEU A 127 5.82 4.95 14.02
CA LEU A 127 5.74 4.92 12.56
C LEU A 127 6.81 5.82 11.91
N LYS A 128 7.15 6.95 12.54
CA LYS A 128 8.19 7.87 12.06
C LYS A 128 9.60 7.29 12.21
N ASN A 129 9.76 6.36 13.14
CA ASN A 129 11.01 5.69 13.43
C ASN A 129 11.07 4.31 12.75
N SER A 130 10.04 3.95 11.99
CA SER A 130 10.09 2.74 11.19
C SER A 130 11.14 2.96 10.09
N ASP A 131 12.32 2.43 10.32
CA ASP A 131 13.37 2.41 9.31
C ASP A 131 12.98 1.35 8.27
N VAL A 132 12.48 1.81 7.13
CA VAL A 132 12.19 0.91 5.99
C VAL A 132 13.45 0.21 5.46
N SER A 133 14.64 0.66 5.89
CA SER A 133 15.89 -0.03 5.65
C SER A 133 16.18 -1.15 6.66
N VAL A 134 15.49 -1.16 7.80
CA VAL A 134 15.55 -2.30 8.73
C VAL A 134 14.70 -3.42 8.18
N ASN A 135 15.34 -4.50 7.79
CA ASN A 135 14.66 -5.71 7.36
C ASN A 135 13.55 -6.08 8.33
N CYS A 136 12.33 -6.25 7.84
CA CYS A 136 11.26 -6.87 8.61
C CYS A 136 11.73 -8.27 9.02
N THR A 137 12.33 -8.36 10.20
CA THR A 137 12.75 -9.63 10.80
C THR A 137 11.51 -10.38 11.25
N GLY A 138 10.77 -10.89 10.33
CA GLY A 138 9.59 -11.64 10.72
C GLY A 138 8.86 -12.42 9.67
N ILE A 139 8.71 -11.99 8.42
CA ILE A 139 7.94 -12.80 7.47
C ILE A 139 8.36 -12.63 6.00
N VAL A 140 9.08 -11.57 5.61
CA VAL A 140 9.63 -11.49 4.25
C VAL A 140 11.09 -11.09 4.37
N SER A 141 11.92 -12.10 4.55
CA SER A 141 13.37 -11.91 4.50
C SER A 141 13.77 -11.49 3.10
N ASN A 142 13.98 -10.21 2.88
CA ASN A 142 14.87 -9.76 1.84
C ASN A 142 16.13 -9.26 2.53
N ASN A 143 16.94 -10.21 3.01
CA ASN A 143 18.21 -9.95 3.63
C ASN A 143 19.19 -9.37 2.61
N ASN A 144 19.59 -8.15 2.87
CA ASN A 144 20.85 -7.52 2.43
C ASN A 144 21.09 -7.38 0.93
N ILE A 145 20.88 -6.16 0.48
CA ILE A 145 21.33 -5.71 -0.85
C ILE A 145 22.86 -5.67 -0.97
N ASP A 146 23.62 -5.57 0.13
CA ASP A 146 25.08 -5.35 0.05
C ASP A 146 25.97 -6.52 0.48
N ASN A 147 25.41 -7.65 0.93
CA ASN A 147 26.20 -8.84 1.23
C ASN A 147 25.60 -10.11 0.62
N LYS A 148 25.06 -10.03 -0.60
CA LYS A 148 24.64 -11.24 -1.30
C LYS A 148 25.88 -12.09 -1.61
N ARG A 149 26.04 -13.19 -0.87
CA ARG A 149 27.05 -14.24 -1.14
C ARG A 149 26.83 -14.94 -2.48
N PHE A 150 25.84 -14.46 -3.26
CA PHE A 150 25.57 -14.95 -4.60
C PHE A 150 25.14 -13.81 -5.53
N LYS A 151 25.37 -13.98 -6.82
CA LYS A 151 24.91 -13.08 -7.87
C LYS A 151 24.27 -13.90 -8.98
N ILE A 152 23.18 -13.37 -9.54
CA ILE A 152 22.46 -13.98 -10.66
C ILE A 152 22.40 -12.95 -11.79
N TYR A 153 22.97 -13.26 -12.93
CA TYR A 153 22.97 -12.35 -14.07
C TYR A 153 23.12 -13.08 -15.41
N PRO A 154 22.51 -12.54 -16.48
CA PRO A 154 21.54 -11.49 -16.46
C PRO A 154 20.21 -11.93 -15.84
N ASN A 155 19.48 -10.99 -15.21
CA ASN A 155 18.12 -11.18 -14.75
C ASN A 155 17.37 -9.84 -14.91
N PRO A 156 16.45 -9.68 -15.89
CA PRO A 156 15.90 -10.71 -16.79
C PRO A 156 16.91 -11.33 -17.74
N SER A 157 16.62 -12.58 -18.20
CA SER A 157 17.43 -13.33 -19.14
C SER A 157 16.60 -13.92 -20.29
N ASN A 158 17.25 -14.35 -21.35
CA ASN A 158 16.64 -15.14 -22.44
C ASN A 158 16.53 -16.65 -22.12
N GLY A 159 16.65 -17.02 -20.85
CA GLY A 159 16.70 -18.39 -20.37
C GLY A 159 18.09 -18.87 -19.99
N LYS A 160 19.15 -18.10 -20.32
CA LYS A 160 20.52 -18.40 -19.90
C LYS A 160 21.01 -17.34 -18.93
N PHE A 161 21.54 -17.78 -17.80
CA PHE A 161 22.09 -16.92 -16.76
C PHE A 161 23.14 -17.64 -15.93
N ILE A 162 23.92 -16.87 -15.20
CA ILE A 162 25.00 -17.36 -14.35
C ILE A 162 24.60 -17.12 -12.90
N VAL A 163 24.80 -18.13 -12.07
CA VAL A 163 24.72 -18.03 -10.61
C VAL A 163 26.14 -18.12 -10.06
N VAL A 164 26.60 -17.07 -9.41
CA VAL A 164 27.90 -17.02 -8.72
C VAL A 164 27.66 -17.12 -7.24
N THR A 165 28.34 -18.04 -6.56
CA THR A 165 28.29 -18.24 -5.10
C THR A 165 29.72 -18.38 -4.56
N GLU A 166 29.91 -18.03 -3.30
CA GLU A 166 31.24 -18.16 -2.64
C GLU A 166 31.48 -19.58 -2.11
N ASN A 167 30.44 -20.35 -1.86
CA ASN A 167 30.50 -21.68 -1.28
C ASN A 167 29.68 -22.68 -2.12
N ASN A 168 29.89 -23.95 -1.82
CA ASN A 168 29.06 -25.02 -2.37
C ASN A 168 27.60 -24.88 -1.90
N VAL A 169 26.68 -24.88 -2.86
CA VAL A 169 25.27 -24.69 -2.60
C VAL A 169 24.42 -25.70 -3.37
N LYS A 170 23.25 -25.99 -2.87
CA LYS A 170 22.21 -26.67 -3.60
C LYS A 170 21.30 -25.63 -4.24
N ILE A 171 21.11 -25.73 -5.55
CA ILE A 171 20.22 -24.84 -6.30
C ILE A 171 19.00 -25.62 -6.75
N GLU A 172 17.82 -25.04 -6.51
CA GLU A 172 16.54 -25.52 -7.02
C GLU A 172 15.80 -24.36 -7.70
N ILE A 173 15.30 -24.60 -8.91
CA ILE A 173 14.48 -23.59 -9.61
C ILE A 173 13.09 -24.18 -9.80
N LEU A 174 12.09 -23.38 -9.41
CA LEU A 174 10.70 -23.75 -9.41
C LEU A 174 9.88 -22.82 -10.33
N ASN A 175 8.83 -23.36 -10.92
CA ASN A 175 7.80 -22.53 -11.53
C ASN A 175 6.87 -21.95 -10.46
N VAL A 176 5.93 -21.10 -10.88
CA VAL A 176 4.95 -20.44 -9.98
C VAL A 176 3.99 -21.42 -9.29
N LEU A 177 3.88 -22.66 -9.77
CA LEU A 177 3.08 -23.73 -9.17
C LEU A 177 3.88 -24.53 -8.12
N GLY A 178 5.16 -24.19 -7.91
CA GLY A 178 6.04 -24.89 -6.97
C GLY A 178 6.69 -26.17 -7.53
N ASN A 179 6.54 -26.48 -8.82
CA ASN A 179 7.20 -27.62 -9.44
C ASN A 179 8.67 -27.31 -9.72
N ILE A 180 9.56 -28.19 -9.30
CA ILE A 180 10.98 -28.09 -9.58
C ILE A 180 11.22 -28.36 -11.06
N ILE A 181 11.83 -27.40 -11.76
CA ILE A 181 12.18 -27.49 -13.18
C ILE A 181 13.68 -27.67 -13.40
N TYR A 182 14.49 -27.33 -12.40
CA TYR A 182 15.94 -27.51 -12.44
C TYR A 182 16.46 -27.74 -11.02
N GLN A 183 17.46 -28.61 -10.89
CA GLN A 183 18.12 -28.85 -9.62
C GLN A 183 19.60 -29.16 -9.87
N SER A 184 20.48 -28.57 -9.07
CA SER A 184 21.91 -28.83 -9.06
C SER A 184 22.47 -28.84 -7.66
N ASN A 185 23.40 -29.72 -7.40
CA ASN A 185 24.19 -29.74 -6.18
C ASN A 185 25.61 -29.31 -6.53
N ASN A 186 26.07 -28.30 -5.85
CA ASN A 186 27.44 -27.86 -5.89
C ASN A 186 27.80 -26.86 -7.01
N THR A 187 28.36 -25.71 -6.62
CA THR A 187 29.54 -25.07 -7.24
C THR A 187 29.60 -23.58 -6.89
N SER A 188 30.80 -22.98 -6.98
CA SER A 188 31.02 -21.54 -6.79
C SER A 188 30.53 -20.68 -7.97
N THR A 189 30.33 -21.28 -9.14
CA THR A 189 29.80 -20.58 -10.33
C THR A 189 29.13 -21.63 -11.22
N LEU A 190 27.89 -21.38 -11.59
CA LEU A 190 27.08 -22.27 -12.41
C LEU A 190 26.39 -21.50 -13.53
N GLU A 191 26.63 -21.89 -14.77
CA GLU A 191 25.81 -21.48 -15.90
C GLU A 191 24.58 -22.36 -15.99
N ILE A 192 23.41 -21.75 -16.03
CA ILE A 192 22.12 -22.41 -16.09
C ILE A 192 21.45 -22.09 -17.41
N ASP A 193 21.02 -23.11 -18.12
CA ASP A 193 20.27 -23.01 -19.36
C ASP A 193 18.83 -23.52 -19.15
N LEU A 194 17.90 -22.59 -19.10
CA LEU A 194 16.47 -22.79 -19.08
C LEU A 194 15.80 -22.34 -20.38
N SER A 195 16.51 -22.39 -21.50
CA SER A 195 15.96 -21.98 -22.81
C SER A 195 14.77 -22.84 -23.29
N PHE A 196 14.51 -23.97 -22.61
CA PHE A 196 13.39 -24.88 -22.90
C PHE A 196 12.10 -24.54 -22.18
N VAL A 197 12.10 -23.61 -21.19
CA VAL A 197 10.89 -23.23 -20.43
C VAL A 197 10.21 -22.01 -21.04
N GLU A 198 8.95 -21.78 -20.74
CA GLU A 198 8.17 -20.64 -21.21
C GLU A 198 8.67 -19.32 -20.64
N ASN A 199 8.38 -18.20 -21.33
CA ASN A 199 8.59 -16.87 -20.75
C ASN A 199 7.76 -16.70 -19.47
N GLY A 200 8.38 -16.15 -18.43
CA GLY A 200 7.66 -16.00 -17.18
C GLY A 200 8.56 -15.78 -15.97
N ILE A 201 7.94 -15.90 -14.81
CA ILE A 201 8.60 -15.77 -13.50
C ILE A 201 8.89 -17.16 -12.95
N TYR A 202 10.10 -17.33 -12.45
CA TYR A 202 10.59 -18.53 -11.79
C TYR A 202 11.21 -18.14 -10.45
N ILE A 203 11.26 -19.08 -9.52
CA ILE A 203 11.85 -18.90 -8.20
C ILE A 203 13.11 -19.77 -8.11
N ILE A 204 14.22 -19.18 -7.79
CA ILE A 204 15.44 -19.92 -7.46
C ILE A 204 15.63 -19.97 -5.94
N ASN A 205 15.83 -21.14 -5.41
CA ASN A 205 16.25 -21.38 -4.03
C ASN A 205 17.73 -21.81 -4.05
N ILE A 206 18.53 -21.12 -3.29
CA ILE A 206 19.96 -21.41 -3.10
C ILE A 206 20.13 -21.78 -1.63
N ASN A 207 20.47 -23.03 -1.38
CA ASN A 207 20.63 -23.57 -0.03
C ASN A 207 22.13 -23.83 0.22
N SER A 208 22.70 -23.19 1.23
CA SER A 208 23.98 -23.52 1.83
C SER A 208 23.77 -24.26 3.16
N ASP A 209 24.84 -24.75 3.81
CA ASP A 209 24.75 -25.58 5.01
C ASP A 209 23.92 -24.98 6.15
N ASN A 210 23.84 -23.64 6.26
CA ASN A 210 23.17 -22.95 7.36
C ASN A 210 22.16 -21.88 6.90
N GLU A 211 22.04 -21.60 5.59
CA GLU A 211 21.23 -20.51 5.09
C GLU A 211 20.49 -20.91 3.81
N ARG A 212 19.28 -20.38 3.66
CA ARG A 212 18.48 -20.51 2.45
C ARG A 212 18.19 -19.13 1.87
N PHE A 213 18.50 -18.96 0.61
CA PHE A 213 18.19 -17.76 -0.15
C PHE A 213 17.16 -18.07 -1.23
N THR A 214 16.25 -17.16 -1.44
CA THR A 214 15.21 -17.26 -2.47
C THR A 214 15.23 -15.98 -3.29
N GLU A 215 15.29 -16.10 -4.61
CA GLU A 215 15.30 -14.96 -5.53
C GLU A 215 14.33 -15.22 -6.69
N LYS A 216 13.87 -14.15 -7.31
CA LYS A 216 13.02 -14.19 -8.50
C LYS A 216 13.90 -14.15 -9.77
N ILE A 217 13.63 -15.05 -10.72
CA ILE A 217 14.23 -15.05 -12.06
C ILE A 217 13.13 -14.69 -13.06
N ILE A 218 13.45 -13.84 -14.01
CA ILE A 218 12.57 -13.46 -15.11
C ILE A 218 13.18 -13.97 -16.41
N ILE A 219 12.44 -14.81 -17.13
CA ILE A 219 12.80 -15.27 -18.48
C ILE A 219 11.92 -14.53 -19.48
N ASN A 220 12.56 -13.82 -20.38
CA ASN A 220 11.91 -13.04 -21.44
C ASN A 220 12.74 -13.14 -22.72
N ARG A 221 12.19 -13.76 -23.74
CA ARG A 221 12.78 -14.00 -25.07
C ARG A 221 12.08 -13.22 -26.15
#